data_25b21f18dff5fd2b6e6a895b999205e7
#
_entry.id   25b21f18dff5fd2b6e6a895b999205e7
#
_cell.length_a   1.000
_cell.length_b   1.000
_cell.length_c   1.000
_cell.angle_alpha   90.00
_cell.angle_beta   90.00
_cell.angle_gamma   90.00
#
_symmetry.space_group_name_H-M   'P 1'
#
loop_
_entity.id
_entity.type
_entity.pdbx_description
1 polymer ?
#
loop_
_entity_poly.entity_id
_entity_poly.type
_entity_poly.pdbx_seq_one_letter_code
_entity_poly.pdbx_strand_id
1 'polypeptide(L)'
;MTRQTYGKKNPNLPFHPAVRAGDFIFISGQVPKDAEGNMFCGTIEEETRWCIEAVRRALKEAGADLEDVVKATVYLGDARDFGRYNGVFAKMFPNAALARTTVEARAVISTKIEIDAIAYKPVK
;
A
#
# COMPACT_ATOMS: atom_id res chain seq x y z
N MET A 1 25.51 -2.57 5.28
CA MET A 1 24.32 -3.14 4.63
C MET A 1 23.87 -2.21 3.52
N THR A 2 23.62 -2.76 2.35
CA THR A 2 23.10 -1.98 1.24
C THR A 2 21.59 -2.14 1.16
N ARG A 3 20.91 -1.11 0.66
CA ARG A 3 19.50 -1.20 0.39
C ARG A 3 19.29 -1.53 -1.08
N GLN A 4 18.17 -2.17 -1.38
CA GLN A 4 17.77 -2.46 -2.75
C GLN A 4 16.48 -1.73 -3.05
N THR A 5 16.40 -1.14 -4.23
CA THR A 5 15.20 -0.44 -4.68
C THR A 5 14.48 -1.28 -5.72
N TYR A 6 13.16 -1.19 -5.75
CA TYR A 6 12.32 -1.96 -6.65
C TYR A 6 11.27 -1.09 -7.28
N GLY A 7 10.78 -1.54 -8.41
CA GLY A 7 9.73 -0.85 -9.12
C GLY A 7 10.26 0.23 -10.04
N LYS A 8 9.43 0.66 -10.96
CA LYS A 8 9.78 1.69 -11.93
C LYS A 8 9.69 3.06 -11.26
N LYS A 9 10.84 3.69 -11.07
CA LYS A 9 10.89 5.02 -10.48
C LYS A 9 10.40 6.05 -11.51
N ASN A 10 9.47 6.91 -11.10
CA ASN A 10 9.11 8.08 -11.89
C ASN A 10 10.29 9.04 -11.86
N PRO A 11 10.84 9.45 -13.02
CA PRO A 11 12.03 10.32 -13.03
C PRO A 11 11.79 11.68 -12.37
N ASN A 12 10.53 12.09 -12.19
CA ASN A 12 10.19 13.37 -11.55
C ASN A 12 9.99 13.26 -10.04
N LEU A 13 10.12 12.06 -9.48
CA LEU A 13 9.92 11.83 -8.05
C LEU A 13 11.21 11.28 -7.41
N PRO A 14 11.50 11.71 -6.16
CA PRO A 14 12.75 11.35 -5.49
C PRO A 14 12.65 10.05 -4.68
N PHE A 15 11.85 9.07 -5.13
CA PHE A 15 11.70 7.81 -4.40
C PHE A 15 11.28 6.69 -5.33
N HIS A 16 11.43 5.46 -4.86
CA HIS A 16 11.01 4.24 -5.55
C HIS A 16 9.74 3.69 -4.89
N PRO A 17 8.98 2.85 -5.60
CA PRO A 17 7.81 2.20 -5.01
C PRO A 17 8.13 1.32 -3.81
N ALA A 18 9.29 0.68 -3.79
CA ALA A 18 9.66 -0.21 -2.70
C ALA A 18 11.17 -0.19 -2.46
N VAL A 19 11.55 -0.33 -1.19
CA VAL A 19 12.96 -0.42 -0.78
C VAL A 19 13.08 -1.56 0.23
N ARG A 20 14.05 -2.45 0.00
CA ARG A 20 14.40 -3.49 0.96
C ARG A 20 15.59 -3.02 1.80
N ALA A 21 15.49 -3.21 3.10
CA ALA A 21 16.59 -2.99 4.04
C ALA A 21 16.62 -4.20 4.96
N GLY A 22 17.62 -5.09 4.74
CA GLY A 22 17.69 -6.37 5.45
C GLY A 22 16.49 -7.24 5.10
N ASP A 23 15.78 -7.71 6.10
CA ASP A 23 14.62 -8.58 5.92
C ASP A 23 13.32 -7.80 5.78
N PHE A 24 13.37 -6.48 5.85
CA PHE A 24 12.18 -5.64 5.76
C PHE A 24 12.07 -4.97 4.40
N ILE A 25 10.85 -4.83 3.93
CA ILE A 25 10.53 -4.14 2.67
C ILE A 25 9.60 -3.00 3.01
N PHE A 26 9.96 -1.79 2.58
CA PHE A 26 9.20 -0.57 2.82
C PHE A 26 8.53 -0.18 1.52
N ILE A 27 7.20 -0.04 1.57
CA ILE A 27 6.38 0.31 0.40
C ILE A 27 5.98 1.77 0.52
N SER A 28 6.31 2.56 -0.50
CA SER A 28 5.86 3.95 -0.57
C SER A 28 4.33 4.00 -0.65
N GLY A 29 3.75 5.11 -0.22
CA GLY A 29 2.31 5.31 -0.28
C GLY A 29 1.75 4.99 -1.65
N GLN A 30 0.76 4.11 -1.69
CA GLN A 30 0.08 3.71 -2.92
C GLN A 30 -1.33 4.28 -2.91
N VAL A 31 -1.82 4.60 -4.09
CA VAL A 31 -3.18 5.11 -4.32
C VAL A 31 -3.92 4.13 -5.23
N PRO A 32 -5.26 4.25 -5.34
CA PRO A 32 -6.01 3.39 -6.26
C PRO A 32 -5.54 3.63 -7.70
N LYS A 33 -4.90 2.64 -8.30
CA LYS A 33 -4.40 2.74 -9.67
C LYS A 33 -4.21 1.37 -10.27
N ASP A 34 -4.18 1.30 -11.60
CA ASP A 34 -3.90 0.06 -12.30
C ASP A 34 -2.39 -0.14 -12.49
N ALA A 35 -2.02 -1.23 -13.16
CA ALA A 35 -0.62 -1.57 -13.36
C ALA A 35 0.13 -0.56 -14.23
N GLU A 36 -0.58 0.20 -15.06
CA GLU A 36 0.00 1.24 -15.91
C GLU A 36 0.10 2.59 -15.20
N GLY A 37 -0.41 2.68 -13.97
CA GLY A 37 -0.36 3.91 -13.21
C GLY A 37 -1.56 4.82 -13.39
N ASN A 38 -2.61 4.36 -14.08
CA ASN A 38 -3.82 5.15 -14.26
C ASN A 38 -4.66 5.13 -12.99
N MET A 39 -5.04 6.32 -12.51
CA MET A 39 -5.84 6.44 -11.30
C MET A 39 -7.25 5.90 -11.51
N PHE A 40 -7.77 5.26 -10.49
CA PHE A 40 -9.15 4.79 -10.45
C PHE A 40 -9.95 5.64 -9.47
N CYS A 41 -11.14 6.04 -9.88
CA CYS A 41 -12.09 6.77 -9.05
C CYS A 41 -13.38 5.97 -8.95
N GLY A 42 -13.87 5.75 -7.72
CA GLY A 42 -15.10 5.01 -7.52
C GLY A 42 -15.56 5.11 -6.08
N THR A 43 -16.29 4.10 -5.61
CA THR A 43 -16.70 4.03 -4.22
C THR A 43 -15.51 3.79 -3.32
N ILE A 44 -15.66 4.03 -2.02
CA ILE A 44 -14.57 3.77 -1.08
C ILE A 44 -14.20 2.28 -1.09
N GLU A 45 -15.17 1.39 -1.23
CA GLU A 45 -14.91 -0.05 -1.31
C GLU A 45 -14.05 -0.39 -2.52
N GLU A 46 -14.41 0.17 -3.68
CA GLU A 46 -13.65 -0.05 -4.91
C GLU A 46 -12.26 0.55 -4.81
N GLU A 47 -12.16 1.79 -4.34
CA GLU A 47 -10.85 2.44 -4.22
C GLU A 47 -9.95 1.73 -3.22
N THR A 48 -10.51 1.19 -2.14
CA THR A 48 -9.74 0.42 -1.17
C THR A 48 -9.15 -0.83 -1.83
N ARG A 49 -9.97 -1.55 -2.60
CA ARG A 49 -9.50 -2.75 -3.30
C ARG A 49 -8.38 -2.42 -4.29
N TRP A 50 -8.58 -1.39 -5.09
CA TRP A 50 -7.57 -0.98 -6.06
C TRP A 50 -6.28 -0.51 -5.39
N CYS A 51 -6.40 0.18 -4.26
CA CYS A 51 -5.26 0.66 -3.50
C CYS A 51 -4.44 -0.50 -2.93
N ILE A 52 -5.11 -1.49 -2.35
CA ILE A 52 -4.44 -2.68 -1.81
C ILE A 52 -3.78 -3.49 -2.93
N GLU A 53 -4.42 -3.57 -4.10
CA GLU A 53 -3.79 -4.24 -5.24
C GLU A 53 -2.54 -3.50 -5.71
N ALA A 54 -2.52 -2.17 -5.62
CA ALA A 54 -1.32 -1.40 -5.92
C ALA A 54 -0.20 -1.71 -4.92
N VAL A 55 -0.54 -1.84 -3.64
CA VAL A 55 0.41 -2.27 -2.61
C VAL A 55 0.95 -3.68 -2.94
N ARG A 56 0.05 -4.60 -3.33
CA ARG A 56 0.46 -5.95 -3.71
C ARG A 56 1.45 -5.94 -4.86
N ARG A 57 1.19 -5.15 -5.90
CA ARG A 57 2.11 -5.08 -7.05
C ARG A 57 3.50 -4.60 -6.64
N ALA A 58 3.57 -3.60 -5.78
CA ALA A 58 4.86 -3.10 -5.30
C ALA A 58 5.58 -4.17 -4.47
N LEU A 59 4.85 -4.90 -3.63
CA LEU A 59 5.41 -6.01 -2.86
C LEU A 59 5.94 -7.12 -3.76
N LYS A 60 5.18 -7.48 -4.78
CA LYS A 60 5.57 -8.55 -5.70
C LYS A 60 6.86 -8.23 -6.45
N GLU A 61 7.06 -6.98 -6.81
CA GLU A 61 8.31 -6.54 -7.43
C GLU A 61 9.51 -6.78 -6.51
N ALA A 62 9.29 -6.73 -5.20
CA ALA A 62 10.34 -6.94 -4.20
C ALA A 62 10.37 -8.38 -3.68
N GLY A 63 9.58 -9.28 -4.27
CA GLY A 63 9.58 -10.70 -3.89
C GLY A 63 8.69 -11.05 -2.71
N ALA A 64 7.71 -10.20 -2.39
CA ALA A 64 6.81 -10.42 -1.26
C ALA A 64 5.35 -10.34 -1.71
N ASP A 65 4.43 -10.56 -0.78
CA ASP A 65 2.99 -10.45 -1.04
C ASP A 65 2.31 -9.88 0.21
N LEU A 66 1.00 -9.70 0.13
CA LEU A 66 0.22 -9.12 1.23
C LEU A 66 0.38 -9.89 2.54
N GLU A 67 0.55 -11.21 2.46
CA GLU A 67 0.72 -12.02 3.67
C GLU A 67 2.00 -11.67 4.43
N ASP A 68 2.95 -11.02 3.80
CA ASP A 68 4.22 -10.64 4.43
C ASP A 68 4.15 -9.27 5.10
N VAL A 69 3.04 -8.55 4.95
CA VAL A 69 2.88 -7.22 5.54
C VAL A 69 2.74 -7.34 7.06
N VAL A 70 3.55 -6.58 7.78
CA VAL A 70 3.50 -6.54 9.24
C VAL A 70 2.96 -5.21 9.77
N LYS A 71 2.97 -4.17 8.93
CA LYS A 71 2.46 -2.86 9.31
C LYS A 71 1.88 -2.17 8.09
N ALA A 72 0.71 -1.59 8.25
CA ALA A 72 0.11 -0.73 7.23
C ALA A 72 -0.35 0.57 7.88
N THR A 73 -0.15 1.69 7.19
CA THR A 73 -0.72 2.97 7.57
C THR A 73 -1.67 3.42 6.47
N VAL A 74 -2.88 3.76 6.86
CA VAL A 74 -3.96 4.10 5.93
C VAL A 74 -4.35 5.55 6.15
N TYR A 75 -4.37 6.31 5.06
CA TYR A 75 -4.78 7.72 5.04
C TYR A 75 -6.14 7.75 4.36
N LEU A 76 -7.18 7.95 5.16
CA LEU A 76 -8.58 7.90 4.71
C LEU A 76 -9.10 9.33 4.61
N GLY A 77 -9.59 9.71 3.44
CA GLY A 77 -10.00 11.08 3.19
C GLY A 77 -11.22 11.51 3.98
N ASP A 78 -12.07 10.57 4.39
CA ASP A 78 -13.29 10.84 5.15
C ASP A 78 -13.48 9.74 6.19
N ALA A 79 -13.45 10.12 7.46
CA ALA A 79 -13.58 9.17 8.58
C ALA A 79 -14.92 8.41 8.53
N ARG A 80 -15.94 8.98 7.89
CA ARG A 80 -17.25 8.30 7.75
C ARG A 80 -17.16 7.04 6.88
N ASP A 81 -16.10 6.89 6.11
CA ASP A 81 -15.89 5.71 5.26
C ASP A 81 -15.23 4.55 6.00
N PHE A 82 -14.94 4.71 7.29
CA PHE A 82 -14.14 3.73 8.04
C PHE A 82 -14.73 2.31 7.95
N GLY A 83 -16.03 2.15 8.20
CA GLY A 83 -16.64 0.82 8.22
C GLY A 83 -16.56 0.11 6.88
N ARG A 84 -16.82 0.84 5.79
CA ARG A 84 -16.82 0.25 4.44
C ARG A 84 -15.41 -0.10 3.98
N TYR A 85 -14.45 0.80 4.21
CA TYR A 85 -13.06 0.50 3.90
C TYR A 85 -12.57 -0.69 4.73
N ASN A 86 -12.92 -0.70 6.02
CA ASN A 86 -12.47 -1.75 6.93
C ASN A 86 -12.96 -3.13 6.49
N GLY A 87 -14.18 -3.22 5.95
CA GLY A 87 -14.72 -4.48 5.44
C GLY A 87 -13.90 -5.04 4.28
N VAL A 88 -13.49 -4.18 3.36
CA VAL A 88 -12.66 -4.61 2.22
C VAL A 88 -11.25 -5.00 2.70
N PHE A 89 -10.68 -4.19 3.60
CA PHE A 89 -9.35 -4.46 4.14
C PHE A 89 -9.32 -5.84 4.81
N ALA A 90 -10.34 -6.15 5.61
CA ALA A 90 -10.42 -7.44 6.31
C ALA A 90 -10.45 -8.63 5.35
N LYS A 91 -11.10 -8.47 4.20
CA LYS A 91 -11.15 -9.55 3.19
C LYS A 91 -9.82 -9.76 2.50
N MET A 92 -9.05 -8.70 2.29
CA MET A 92 -7.78 -8.79 1.59
C MET A 92 -6.62 -9.13 2.51
N PHE A 93 -6.79 -8.93 3.82
CA PHE A 93 -5.82 -9.32 4.84
C PHE A 93 -6.53 -10.26 5.84
N PRO A 94 -6.89 -11.48 5.42
CA PRO A 94 -7.80 -12.33 6.19
C PRO A 94 -7.26 -12.82 7.52
N ASN A 95 -5.95 -12.89 7.67
CA ASN A 95 -5.36 -13.40 8.92
C ASN A 95 -5.21 -12.31 9.98
N ALA A 96 -5.39 -11.06 9.63
CA ALA A 96 -5.23 -9.93 10.53
C ALA A 96 -3.88 -9.93 11.27
N ALA A 97 -2.84 -10.50 10.64
CA ALA A 97 -1.52 -10.67 11.26
C ALA A 97 -0.62 -9.48 10.98
N LEU A 98 -1.16 -8.27 11.14
CA LEU A 98 -0.41 -7.04 10.93
C LEU A 98 -0.90 -5.99 11.93
N ALA A 99 -0.05 -5.00 12.17
CA ALA A 99 -0.44 -3.80 12.90
C ALA A 99 -0.93 -2.75 11.88
N ARG A 100 -1.96 -2.00 12.24
CA ARG A 100 -2.51 -0.99 11.34
C ARG A 100 -2.84 0.28 12.09
N THR A 101 -2.56 1.42 11.47
CA THR A 101 -3.02 2.73 11.90
C THR A 101 -3.83 3.34 10.77
N THR A 102 -5.01 3.87 11.09
CA THR A 102 -5.83 4.62 10.13
C THR A 102 -5.99 6.03 10.64
N VAL A 103 -5.72 7.01 9.80
CA VAL A 103 -5.92 8.41 10.13
C VAL A 103 -6.81 9.05 9.06
N GLU A 104 -7.58 10.06 9.47
CA GLU A 104 -8.28 10.89 8.50
C GLU A 104 -7.32 11.95 8.02
N ALA A 105 -7.01 11.91 6.73
CA ALA A 105 -6.09 12.86 6.13
C ALA A 105 -6.35 12.93 4.65
N ARG A 106 -6.24 14.13 4.09
CA ARG A 106 -6.31 14.26 2.63
C ARG A 106 -4.94 13.91 2.06
N ALA A 107 -4.92 12.97 1.12
CA ALA A 107 -3.70 12.68 0.37
C ALA A 107 -3.36 13.86 -0.54
N VAL A 108 -2.09 14.01 -0.90
CA VAL A 108 -1.67 15.09 -1.80
C VAL A 108 -2.20 14.89 -3.21
N ILE A 109 -2.53 13.65 -3.57
CA ILE A 109 -3.21 13.32 -4.83
C ILE A 109 -4.70 13.17 -4.51
N SER A 110 -5.58 13.59 -5.43
CA SER A 110 -7.02 13.45 -5.22
C SER A 110 -7.41 11.97 -5.24
N THR A 111 -7.72 11.44 -4.07
CA THR A 111 -8.11 10.05 -3.87
C THR A 111 -8.82 9.94 -2.52
N LYS A 112 -9.64 8.90 -2.36
CA LYS A 112 -10.31 8.65 -1.09
C LYS A 112 -9.42 7.91 -0.09
N ILE A 113 -8.35 7.26 -0.57
CA ILE A 113 -7.53 6.42 0.30
C ILE A 113 -6.10 6.32 -0.24
N GLU A 114 -5.15 6.28 0.68
CA GLU A 114 -3.74 6.00 0.37
C GLU A 114 -3.22 5.06 1.44
N ILE A 115 -2.36 4.10 1.06
CA ILE A 115 -1.82 3.11 2.00
C ILE A 115 -0.32 2.97 1.78
N ASP A 116 0.46 3.04 2.86
CA ASP A 116 1.84 2.57 2.84
C ASP A 116 1.97 1.34 3.73
N ALA A 117 3.04 0.59 3.55
CA ALA A 117 3.17 -0.69 4.23
C ALA A 117 4.64 -1.04 4.47
N ILE A 118 4.84 -1.89 5.48
CA ILE A 118 6.13 -2.50 5.77
C ILE A 118 5.90 -4.01 5.79
N ALA A 119 6.72 -4.74 5.04
CA ALA A 119 6.66 -6.18 4.98
C ALA A 119 7.93 -6.79 5.58
N TYR A 120 7.79 -7.99 6.12
CA TYR A 120 8.91 -8.78 6.61
C TYR A 120 9.03 -10.01 5.72
N LYS A 121 10.13 -10.11 5.01
CA LYS A 121 10.38 -11.23 4.11
C LYS A 121 11.87 -11.53 4.12
N PRO A 122 12.30 -12.51 4.93
CA PRO A 122 13.73 -12.78 5.09
C PRO A 122 14.44 -13.05 3.77
N VAL A 123 15.65 -12.55 3.68
CA VAL A 123 16.56 -12.85 2.58
C VAL A 123 17.11 -14.26 2.84
N LYS A 124 17.19 -15.05 1.79
CA LYS A 124 17.69 -16.43 1.91
C LYS A 124 19.21 -16.50 1.84
#